data_ef81cbaeaa0debbd8b4417de7ddae44f
#
_entry.id   ef81cbaeaa0debbd8b4417de7ddae44f
#
_cell.length_a   1.000
_cell.length_b   1.000
_cell.length_c   1.000
_cell.angle_alpha   90.00
_cell.angle_beta   90.00
_cell.angle_gamma   90.00
#
_symmetry.space_group_name_H-M   'P 1'
#
loop_
_entity.id
_entity.type
_entity.pdbx_description
1 polymer ?
#
loop_
_entity_poly.entity_id
_entity_poly.type
_entity_poly.pdbx_seq_one_letter_code
_entity_poly.pdbx_strand_id
1 'polypeptide(L)'
;MRRANFFIAFFLPVCLSLSVYCRAQKDSVGRKGHLLILPVIARSIETSWSFGTAISGTFHINKNDSTIRTSNLQGLVLYSLKKQFIAAVNGTIYFPGEKYILSTQLSYSYFPDKFWGLGRFTPDSIAESYDFRQFYVYLHGQRSLARHLYIGAIYEYQRLLKVEYISGGLFDKQNIQGRHGYQVSGLGASLTYDTRNDAFAPDKGVFLQGSFNHFNNFLGSDFEYTNYVIDTRGFIKTYKNQVLALQAYAFLNNGDVPLRSLASFGGANSMRGYYDGRYRDKDQVVLQAEYRMPVYRRLGAVVFGGIGNVSNNCDYIALEGLKYSYGGGLRIALTRSEKLNLRLDYGISRGARSKGFYFQLGEAF
;
A
#
# COMPACT_ATOMS: atom_id res chain seq x y z
N MET A 1 29.76 -19.35 -18.51
CA MET A 1 28.57 -20.09 -18.06
C MET A 1 28.95 -21.08 -16.97
N ARG A 2 28.64 -20.82 -15.69
CA ARG A 2 28.69 -21.68 -14.48
C ARG A 2 29.02 -20.84 -13.24
N ARG A 3 28.05 -20.03 -12.74
CA ARG A 3 28.12 -19.42 -11.40
C ARG A 3 26.72 -18.89 -10.94
N ALA A 4 25.62 -19.57 -11.29
CA ALA A 4 24.28 -19.16 -10.85
C ALA A 4 23.61 -20.12 -9.85
N ASN A 5 24.18 -21.31 -9.58
CA ASN A 5 23.48 -22.35 -8.83
C ASN A 5 23.87 -22.46 -7.34
N PHE A 6 24.77 -21.63 -6.84
CA PHE A 6 25.24 -21.74 -5.44
C PHE A 6 24.43 -20.91 -4.44
N PHE A 7 23.68 -19.91 -4.92
CA PHE A 7 22.93 -19.03 -4.02
C PHE A 7 21.53 -19.53 -3.63
N ILE A 8 20.93 -20.42 -4.40
CA ILE A 8 19.59 -20.95 -4.10
C ILE A 8 19.62 -22.03 -3.02
N ALA A 9 20.69 -22.77 -2.91
CA ALA A 9 20.83 -23.86 -1.94
C ALA A 9 21.09 -23.39 -0.50
N PHE A 10 21.59 -22.17 -0.28
CA PHE A 10 21.89 -21.63 1.04
C PHE A 10 20.71 -20.90 1.70
N PHE A 11 19.74 -20.43 0.90
CA PHE A 11 18.59 -19.68 1.41
C PHE A 11 17.42 -20.56 1.87
N LEU A 12 17.29 -21.76 1.35
CA LEU A 12 16.23 -22.68 1.77
C LEU A 12 16.36 -23.15 3.25
N PRO A 13 17.56 -23.48 3.77
CA PRO A 13 17.70 -23.91 5.15
C PRO A 13 17.55 -22.76 6.18
N VAL A 14 17.85 -21.50 5.83
CA VAL A 14 17.66 -20.35 6.72
C VAL A 14 16.17 -20.01 6.91
N CYS A 15 15.35 -20.12 5.88
CA CYS A 15 13.89 -19.99 6.01
C CYS A 15 13.25 -21.16 6.76
N LEU A 16 13.82 -22.38 6.65
CA LEU A 16 13.34 -23.56 7.36
C LEU A 16 13.79 -23.60 8.83
N SER A 17 14.96 -23.05 9.17
CA SER A 17 15.43 -22.98 10.56
C SER A 17 14.74 -21.88 11.37
N LEU A 18 14.24 -20.80 10.75
CA LEU A 18 13.42 -19.80 11.43
C LEU A 18 12.00 -20.32 11.76
N SER A 19 11.52 -21.33 11.04
CA SER A 19 10.22 -21.98 11.32
C SER A 19 10.25 -22.88 12.58
N VAL A 20 11.41 -23.26 13.08
CA VAL A 20 11.53 -24.15 14.25
C VAL A 20 11.33 -23.39 15.58
N TYR A 21 11.53 -22.07 15.62
CA TYR A 21 11.26 -21.27 16.82
C TYR A 21 9.82 -20.73 16.92
N CYS A 22 9.03 -20.84 15.87
CA CYS A 22 7.60 -20.58 15.94
C CYS A 22 6.88 -21.84 16.45
N ARG A 23 7.07 -22.19 17.72
CA ARG A 23 6.22 -23.18 18.38
C ARG A 23 4.78 -22.70 18.25
N ALA A 24 4.02 -23.39 17.43
CA ALA A 24 2.57 -23.25 17.39
C ALA A 24 2.04 -23.47 18.81
N GLN A 25 1.70 -22.37 19.48
CA GLN A 25 1.02 -22.42 20.74
C GLN A 25 -0.34 -23.07 20.45
N LYS A 26 -0.63 -24.17 21.11
CA LYS A 26 -1.88 -24.92 21.01
C LYS A 26 -3.06 -23.95 21.04
N ASP A 27 -3.94 -24.07 20.06
CA ASP A 27 -5.19 -23.33 19.97
C ASP A 27 -6.01 -23.52 21.26
N SER A 28 -5.82 -22.63 22.21
CA SER A 28 -6.75 -22.49 23.33
C SER A 28 -7.88 -21.59 22.83
N VAL A 29 -9.09 -22.09 22.92
CA VAL A 29 -10.36 -21.40 22.64
C VAL A 29 -10.50 -20.20 23.59
N GLY A 30 -9.78 -19.13 23.26
CA GLY A 30 -9.82 -17.84 23.93
C GLY A 30 -9.20 -16.82 23.02
N ARG A 31 -9.95 -15.77 22.66
CA ARG A 31 -9.48 -14.64 21.82
C ARG A 31 -8.42 -13.83 22.54
N LYS A 32 -7.26 -14.42 22.75
CA LYS A 32 -6.07 -13.74 23.28
C LYS A 32 -5.46 -12.93 22.14
N GLY A 33 -5.11 -11.68 22.42
CA GLY A 33 -4.28 -10.90 21.53
C GLY A 33 -2.94 -11.61 21.29
N HIS A 34 -2.42 -11.49 20.07
CA HIS A 34 -1.14 -12.07 19.68
C HIS A 34 -0.16 -10.95 19.34
N LEU A 35 1.06 -11.08 19.83
CA LEU A 35 2.18 -10.23 19.43
C LEU A 35 3.14 -11.09 18.61
N LEU A 36 3.41 -10.65 17.39
CA LEU A 36 4.32 -11.29 16.46
C LEU A 36 5.44 -10.31 16.11
N ILE A 37 6.68 -10.72 16.32
CA ILE A 37 7.87 -9.96 15.91
C ILE A 37 8.58 -10.78 14.85
N LEU A 38 8.75 -10.19 13.66
CA LEU A 38 9.35 -10.86 12.52
C LEU A 38 10.54 -10.06 12.00
N PRO A 39 11.69 -10.70 11.78
CA PRO A 39 12.69 -10.12 10.89
C PRO A 39 12.12 -10.00 9.48
N VAL A 40 12.32 -8.85 8.86
CA VAL A 40 11.85 -8.57 7.51
C VAL A 40 13.02 -8.49 6.57
N ILE A 41 12.96 -9.29 5.52
CA ILE A 41 13.80 -9.15 4.33
C ILE A 41 12.83 -8.86 3.20
N ALA A 42 12.92 -7.69 2.61
CA ALA A 42 12.04 -7.26 1.53
C ALA A 42 12.86 -6.87 0.29
N ARG A 43 12.23 -6.94 -0.87
CA ARG A 43 12.82 -6.46 -2.12
C ARG A 43 11.73 -5.81 -2.96
N SER A 44 12.05 -4.65 -3.51
CA SER A 44 11.25 -3.99 -4.54
C SER A 44 12.14 -3.31 -5.58
N ILE A 45 11.54 -2.79 -6.62
CA ILE A 45 12.25 -2.03 -7.67
C ILE A 45 12.85 -0.77 -7.05
N GLU A 46 12.11 -0.13 -6.16
CA GLU A 46 12.45 1.13 -5.52
C GLU A 46 13.60 0.96 -4.51
N THR A 47 13.48 -0.05 -3.65
CA THR A 47 14.38 -0.19 -2.49
C THR A 47 15.56 -1.10 -2.75
N SER A 48 15.52 -1.97 -3.78
CA SER A 48 16.38 -3.14 -3.86
C SER A 48 16.15 -4.04 -2.63
N TRP A 49 17.17 -4.63 -2.05
CA TRP A 49 17.03 -5.38 -0.80
C TRP A 49 16.90 -4.42 0.39
N SER A 50 15.97 -4.72 1.26
CA SER A 50 15.72 -4.02 2.52
C SER A 50 15.68 -5.02 3.66
N PHE A 51 16.20 -4.63 4.81
CA PHE A 51 16.29 -5.43 6.01
C PHE A 51 15.67 -4.66 7.18
N GLY A 52 15.01 -5.36 8.07
CA GLY A 52 14.40 -4.70 9.21
C GLY A 52 13.60 -5.62 10.09
N THR A 53 12.65 -5.04 10.81
CA THR A 53 11.79 -5.74 11.74
C THR A 53 10.35 -5.24 11.59
N ALA A 54 9.41 -6.18 11.55
CA ALA A 54 8.00 -5.91 11.67
C ALA A 54 7.48 -6.45 13.01
N ILE A 55 6.65 -5.66 13.66
CA ILE A 55 5.92 -6.01 14.87
C ILE A 55 4.44 -5.96 14.52
N SER A 56 3.71 -7.03 14.79
CA SER A 56 2.25 -7.07 14.57
C SER A 56 1.57 -7.51 15.85
N GLY A 57 0.77 -6.61 16.42
CA GLY A 57 -0.11 -6.89 17.54
C GLY A 57 -1.55 -6.99 17.08
N THR A 58 -2.24 -8.08 17.44
CA THR A 58 -3.68 -8.24 17.25
C THR A 58 -4.37 -8.34 18.60
N PHE A 59 -5.53 -7.72 18.73
CA PHE A 59 -6.26 -7.70 19.99
C PHE A 59 -7.76 -7.46 19.78
N HIS A 60 -8.54 -7.74 20.81
CA HIS A 60 -9.97 -7.42 20.88
C HIS A 60 -10.21 -6.54 22.10
N ILE A 61 -10.85 -5.38 21.91
CA ILE A 61 -11.22 -4.49 23.03
C ILE A 61 -12.25 -5.18 23.92
N ASN A 62 -13.25 -5.85 23.31
CA ASN A 62 -14.20 -6.69 24.03
C ASN A 62 -13.99 -8.16 23.65
N LYS A 63 -13.46 -8.95 24.60
CA LYS A 63 -13.16 -10.39 24.39
C LYS A 63 -14.42 -11.25 24.29
N ASN A 64 -15.55 -10.75 24.78
CA ASN A 64 -16.82 -11.50 24.83
C ASN A 64 -17.67 -11.30 23.55
N ASP A 65 -17.35 -10.33 22.72
CA ASP A 65 -18.07 -10.06 21.49
C ASP A 65 -17.44 -10.78 20.30
N SER A 66 -18.13 -11.81 19.82
CA SER A 66 -17.66 -12.64 18.72
C SER A 66 -17.92 -12.03 17.33
N THR A 67 -18.66 -10.95 17.24
CA THR A 67 -19.05 -10.33 15.99
C THR A 67 -18.09 -9.24 15.53
N ILE A 68 -17.25 -8.73 16.44
CA ILE A 68 -16.30 -7.65 16.17
C ILE A 68 -15.06 -8.18 15.44
N ARG A 69 -14.63 -7.48 14.42
CA ARG A 69 -13.36 -7.74 13.73
C ARG A 69 -12.16 -7.55 14.68
N THR A 70 -11.09 -8.27 14.42
CA THR A 70 -9.85 -8.18 15.20
C THR A 70 -9.17 -6.84 14.95
N SER A 71 -8.92 -6.09 16.02
CA SER A 71 -8.08 -4.89 15.98
C SER A 71 -6.61 -5.26 15.77
N ASN A 72 -5.88 -4.41 15.06
CA ASN A 72 -4.46 -4.62 14.83
C ASN A 72 -3.67 -3.33 15.00
N LEU A 73 -2.42 -3.48 15.39
CA LEU A 73 -1.41 -2.43 15.38
C LEU A 73 -0.11 -3.03 14.83
N GLN A 74 0.45 -2.41 13.82
CA GLN A 74 1.65 -2.89 13.15
C GLN A 74 2.73 -1.81 13.18
N GLY A 75 3.93 -2.19 13.56
CA GLY A 75 5.14 -1.39 13.49
C GLY A 75 6.11 -1.98 12.46
N LEU A 76 6.80 -1.13 11.73
CA LEU A 76 7.79 -1.52 10.73
C LEU A 76 8.98 -0.58 10.79
N VAL A 77 10.19 -1.15 10.85
CA VAL A 77 11.44 -0.42 10.64
C VAL A 77 12.23 -1.14 9.56
N LEU A 78 12.57 -0.43 8.49
CA LEU A 78 13.33 -0.95 7.35
C LEU A 78 14.50 -0.04 6.99
N TYR A 79 15.60 -0.67 6.59
CA TYR A 79 16.73 -0.02 5.94
C TYR A 79 17.09 -0.75 4.65
N SER A 80 17.29 -0.01 3.56
CA SER A 80 17.54 -0.58 2.25
C SER A 80 18.99 -0.41 1.78
N LEU A 81 19.43 -1.28 0.83
CA LEU A 81 20.72 -1.14 0.19
C LEU A 81 20.85 0.15 -0.64
N LYS A 82 19.76 0.81 -0.97
CA LYS A 82 19.74 2.15 -1.59
C LYS A 82 19.71 3.28 -0.57
N LYS A 83 20.10 2.98 0.71
CA LYS A 83 20.15 3.97 1.81
C LYS A 83 18.81 4.58 2.21
N GLN A 84 17.70 3.93 1.88
CA GLN A 84 16.39 4.35 2.34
C GLN A 84 16.14 3.85 3.76
N PHE A 85 15.50 4.69 4.57
CA PHE A 85 15.06 4.37 5.92
C PHE A 85 13.57 4.63 6.04
N ILE A 86 12.84 3.68 6.59
CA ILE A 86 11.40 3.79 6.85
C ILE A 86 11.14 3.31 8.27
N ALA A 87 10.47 4.13 9.06
CA ALA A 87 9.86 3.75 10.32
C ALA A 87 8.37 4.09 10.24
N ALA A 88 7.51 3.11 10.45
CA ALA A 88 6.07 3.29 10.32
C ALA A 88 5.32 2.52 11.40
N VAL A 89 4.21 3.10 11.84
CA VAL A 89 3.20 2.45 12.67
C VAL A 89 1.86 2.65 12.00
N ASN A 90 1.12 1.59 11.79
CA ASN A 90 -0.23 1.63 11.26
C ASN A 90 -1.14 0.66 12.01
N GLY A 91 -2.43 0.89 11.97
CA GLY A 91 -3.37 -0.03 12.57
C GLY A 91 -4.81 0.39 12.43
N THR A 92 -5.69 -0.56 12.73
CA THR A 92 -7.13 -0.34 12.80
C THR A 92 -7.68 -0.91 14.09
N ILE A 93 -8.38 -0.08 14.83
CA ILE A 93 -9.01 -0.40 16.11
C ILE A 93 -10.52 -0.46 15.91
N TYR A 94 -11.12 -1.61 16.19
CA TYR A 94 -12.56 -1.83 16.17
C TYR A 94 -13.11 -1.76 17.58
N PHE A 95 -13.98 -0.78 17.85
CA PHE A 95 -14.65 -0.61 19.13
C PHE A 95 -15.89 -1.51 19.25
N PRO A 96 -16.43 -1.71 20.47
CA PRO A 96 -17.54 -2.61 20.71
C PRO A 96 -18.73 -2.40 19.76
N GLY A 97 -19.24 -3.52 19.20
CA GLY A 97 -20.32 -3.52 18.20
C GLY A 97 -19.92 -2.87 16.86
N GLU A 98 -18.63 -2.64 16.63
CA GLU A 98 -18.11 -1.87 15.47
C GLU A 98 -18.79 -0.50 15.30
N LYS A 99 -19.27 0.07 16.41
CA LYS A 99 -19.91 1.40 16.41
C LYS A 99 -18.95 2.49 15.99
N TYR A 100 -17.68 2.35 16.37
CA TYR A 100 -16.58 3.23 15.96
C TYR A 100 -15.42 2.40 15.45
N ILE A 101 -14.72 2.92 14.44
CA ILE A 101 -13.49 2.34 13.88
C ILE A 101 -12.47 3.48 13.82
N LEU A 102 -11.24 3.24 14.30
CA LEU A 102 -10.14 4.19 14.19
C LEU A 102 -9.01 3.53 13.38
N SER A 103 -8.72 4.07 12.21
CA SER A 103 -7.55 3.71 11.42
C SER A 103 -6.48 4.78 11.53
N THR A 104 -5.24 4.36 11.73
CA THR A 104 -4.11 5.28 11.94
C THR A 104 -2.92 4.86 11.08
N GLN A 105 -2.18 5.85 10.61
CA GLN A 105 -0.85 5.66 10.03
C GLN A 105 0.05 6.79 10.47
N LEU A 106 1.23 6.44 10.99
CA LEU A 106 2.28 7.36 11.36
C LEU A 106 3.57 6.85 10.72
N SER A 107 4.31 7.69 10.02
CA SER A 107 5.58 7.26 9.45
C SER A 107 6.59 8.39 9.36
N TYR A 108 7.86 7.98 9.46
CA TYR A 108 9.01 8.80 9.10
C TYR A 108 9.83 8.04 8.07
N SER A 109 10.24 8.71 7.02
CA SER A 109 11.07 8.12 5.98
C SER A 109 12.16 9.09 5.50
N TYR A 110 13.33 8.53 5.23
CA TYR A 110 14.35 9.10 4.35
C TYR A 110 14.40 8.24 3.10
N PHE A 111 14.16 8.87 1.93
CA PHE A 111 13.92 8.10 0.73
C PHE A 111 14.60 8.72 -0.49
N PRO A 112 15.82 8.25 -0.88
CA PRO A 112 16.32 8.43 -2.23
C PRO A 112 15.37 7.81 -3.26
N ASP A 113 14.85 8.63 -4.16
CA ASP A 113 13.81 8.26 -5.11
C ASP A 113 14.13 8.74 -6.53
N LYS A 114 13.28 8.43 -7.49
CA LYS A 114 13.42 8.83 -8.89
C LYS A 114 12.18 9.59 -9.35
N PHE A 115 12.43 10.58 -10.20
CA PHE A 115 11.41 11.38 -10.84
C PHE A 115 11.61 11.42 -12.36
N TRP A 116 10.57 11.16 -13.12
CA TRP A 116 10.59 11.15 -14.59
C TRP A 116 9.84 12.32 -15.21
N GLY A 117 9.40 13.29 -14.40
CA GLY A 117 8.53 14.38 -14.80
C GLY A 117 7.04 14.04 -14.58
N LEU A 118 6.20 15.04 -14.83
CA LEU A 118 4.74 14.93 -14.75
C LEU A 118 4.14 14.41 -16.04
N GLY A 119 3.05 13.68 -15.92
CA GLY A 119 2.23 13.20 -17.03
C GLY A 119 2.47 11.75 -17.43
N ARG A 120 1.60 11.28 -18.30
CA ARG A 120 1.53 9.89 -18.78
C ARG A 120 2.52 9.51 -19.88
N PHE A 121 3.18 10.47 -20.50
CA PHE A 121 4.07 10.27 -21.65
C PHE A 121 5.55 10.52 -21.35
N THR A 122 5.94 10.48 -20.06
CA THR A 122 7.32 10.70 -19.66
C THR A 122 8.23 9.55 -20.12
N PRO A 123 9.34 9.83 -20.86
CA PRO A 123 10.24 8.79 -21.35
C PRO A 123 11.07 8.15 -20.21
N ASP A 124 11.49 6.90 -20.40
CA ASP A 124 12.28 6.17 -19.39
C ASP A 124 13.70 6.73 -19.21
N SER A 125 14.21 7.41 -20.22
CA SER A 125 15.60 7.91 -20.27
C SER A 125 15.87 9.16 -19.43
N ILE A 126 14.83 9.87 -18.97
CA ILE A 126 14.98 11.18 -18.31
C ILE A 126 14.86 11.13 -16.78
N ALA A 127 15.08 9.97 -16.17
CA ALA A 127 15.01 9.82 -14.72
C ALA A 127 16.00 10.73 -13.98
N GLU A 128 15.49 11.58 -13.10
CA GLU A 128 16.27 12.37 -12.16
C GLU A 128 16.18 11.78 -10.77
N SER A 129 17.31 11.64 -10.08
CA SER A 129 17.35 11.19 -8.69
C SER A 129 17.16 12.37 -7.75
N TYR A 130 16.38 12.19 -6.71
CA TYR A 130 16.19 13.16 -5.64
C TYR A 130 16.04 12.45 -4.30
N ASP A 131 16.35 13.16 -3.23
CA ASP A 131 16.26 12.66 -1.87
C ASP A 131 15.26 13.50 -1.08
N PHE A 132 14.49 12.86 -0.21
CA PHE A 132 13.60 13.58 0.68
C PHE A 132 13.52 12.93 2.06
N ARG A 133 13.14 13.73 3.05
CA ARG A 133 12.75 13.29 4.38
C ARG A 133 11.31 13.68 4.61
N GLN A 134 10.50 12.70 4.99
CA GLN A 134 9.07 12.89 5.15
C GLN A 134 8.60 12.41 6.51
N PHE A 135 7.79 13.22 7.15
CA PHE A 135 6.94 12.82 8.27
C PHE A 135 5.48 12.81 7.79
N TYR A 136 4.75 11.76 8.13
CA TYR A 136 3.38 11.57 7.68
C TYR A 136 2.50 11.07 8.82
N VAL A 137 1.31 11.67 8.97
CA VAL A 137 0.26 11.29 9.91
C VAL A 137 -1.06 11.20 9.17
N TYR A 138 -1.74 10.08 9.34
CA TYR A 138 -3.10 9.89 8.85
C TYR A 138 -3.96 9.31 9.97
N LEU A 139 -5.08 9.96 10.27
CA LEU A 139 -6.07 9.53 11.24
C LEU A 139 -7.43 9.49 10.56
N HIS A 140 -8.12 8.35 10.65
CA HIS A 140 -9.45 8.17 10.09
C HIS A 140 -10.37 7.54 11.12
N GLY A 141 -11.18 8.38 11.75
CA GLY A 141 -12.22 7.99 12.68
C GLY A 141 -13.54 7.78 11.96
N GLN A 142 -14.16 6.61 12.13
CA GLN A 142 -15.43 6.27 11.49
C GLN A 142 -16.49 5.91 12.54
N ARG A 143 -17.75 6.26 12.26
CA ARG A 143 -18.93 5.90 13.05
C ARG A 143 -19.91 5.12 12.18
N SER A 144 -20.43 4.03 12.70
CA SER A 144 -21.49 3.25 12.06
C SER A 144 -22.79 4.07 11.99
N LEU A 145 -23.33 4.23 10.79
CA LEU A 145 -24.65 4.82 10.51
C LEU A 145 -25.72 3.74 10.40
N ALA A 146 -25.38 2.63 9.76
CA ALA A 146 -26.23 1.47 9.57
C ALA A 146 -25.34 0.23 9.44
N ARG A 147 -25.95 -0.95 9.30
CA ARG A 147 -25.21 -2.19 9.10
C ARG A 147 -24.27 -2.05 7.90
N HIS A 148 -22.95 -2.23 8.13
CA HIS A 148 -21.88 -2.13 7.13
C HIS A 148 -21.66 -0.73 6.53
N LEU A 149 -22.38 0.30 6.98
CA LEU A 149 -22.28 1.66 6.48
C LEU A 149 -21.68 2.57 7.55
N TYR A 150 -20.60 3.29 7.20
CA TYR A 150 -19.85 4.15 8.12
C TYR A 150 -19.65 5.52 7.50
N ILE A 151 -19.83 6.57 8.31
CA ILE A 151 -19.35 7.93 8.01
C ILE A 151 -18.07 8.17 8.80
N GLY A 152 -17.10 8.86 8.20
CA GLY A 152 -15.81 9.11 8.83
C GLY A 152 -15.35 10.55 8.71
N ALA A 153 -14.48 10.92 9.65
CA ALA A 153 -13.68 12.14 9.62
C ALA A 153 -12.20 11.76 9.42
N ILE A 154 -11.51 12.49 8.58
CA ILE A 154 -10.11 12.25 8.23
C ILE A 154 -9.28 13.47 8.65
N TYR A 155 -8.13 13.23 9.25
CA TYR A 155 -7.06 14.20 9.42
C TYR A 155 -5.79 13.67 8.78
N GLU A 156 -5.16 14.50 7.96
CA GLU A 156 -3.92 14.15 7.29
C GLU A 156 -2.91 15.28 7.44
N TYR A 157 -1.69 14.91 7.83
CA TYR A 157 -0.56 15.81 7.91
C TYR A 157 0.65 15.20 7.24
N GLN A 158 1.30 15.97 6.39
CA GLN A 158 2.53 15.58 5.72
C GLN A 158 3.52 16.73 5.78
N ARG A 159 4.78 16.42 6.12
CA ARG A 159 5.88 17.38 6.09
C ARG A 159 7.07 16.78 5.34
N LEU A 160 7.46 17.44 4.27
CA LEU A 160 8.75 17.24 3.62
C LEU A 160 9.75 18.19 4.23
N LEU A 161 10.72 17.63 4.99
CA LEU A 161 11.69 18.42 5.75
C LEU A 161 12.82 18.93 4.86
N LYS A 162 13.24 18.14 3.88
CA LYS A 162 14.35 18.45 2.99
C LYS A 162 14.16 17.69 1.69
N VAL A 163 14.26 18.39 0.58
CA VAL A 163 14.29 17.79 -0.76
C VAL A 163 15.62 18.20 -1.40
N GLU A 164 16.42 17.23 -1.78
CA GLU A 164 17.68 17.42 -2.50
C GLU A 164 17.50 16.89 -3.93
N TYR A 165 17.66 17.74 -4.93
CA TYR A 165 17.48 17.44 -6.34
C TYR A 165 18.54 18.17 -7.18
N ILE A 166 18.63 17.86 -8.47
CA ILE A 166 19.60 18.48 -9.38
C ILE A 166 19.10 19.86 -9.81
N SER A 167 19.82 20.92 -9.43
CA SER A 167 19.50 22.28 -9.84
C SER A 167 19.51 22.43 -11.36
N GLY A 168 18.49 23.09 -11.93
CA GLY A 168 18.27 23.22 -13.37
C GLY A 168 17.75 21.95 -14.04
N GLY A 169 17.47 20.89 -13.27
CA GLY A 169 16.91 19.63 -13.74
C GLY A 169 15.40 19.66 -13.99
N LEU A 170 14.77 18.49 -13.93
CA LEU A 170 13.33 18.32 -14.18
C LEU A 170 12.46 19.08 -13.18
N PHE A 171 12.88 19.11 -11.91
CA PHE A 171 12.15 19.80 -10.85
C PHE A 171 11.98 21.29 -11.13
N ASP A 172 13.05 21.94 -11.60
CA ASP A 172 13.02 23.36 -11.93
C ASP A 172 12.33 23.62 -13.26
N LYS A 173 12.64 22.83 -14.30
CA LYS A 173 12.05 22.96 -15.63
C LYS A 173 10.53 22.81 -15.64
N GLN A 174 9.99 21.92 -14.81
CA GLN A 174 8.56 21.69 -14.68
C GLN A 174 7.93 22.48 -13.52
N ASN A 175 8.70 23.31 -12.83
CA ASN A 175 8.28 24.13 -11.68
C ASN A 175 7.49 23.30 -10.65
N ILE A 176 8.05 22.16 -10.23
CA ILE A 176 7.39 21.24 -9.32
C ILE A 176 7.08 21.92 -7.98
N GLN A 177 5.81 21.92 -7.59
CA GLN A 177 5.37 22.48 -6.33
C GLN A 177 5.95 21.70 -5.14
N GLY A 178 6.42 22.41 -4.11
CA GLY A 178 7.00 21.80 -2.90
C GLY A 178 8.41 21.22 -3.07
N ARG A 179 9.13 21.51 -4.18
CA ARG A 179 10.50 21.00 -4.42
C ARG A 179 11.55 21.47 -3.41
N HIS A 180 11.27 22.49 -2.62
CA HIS A 180 12.18 22.98 -1.57
C HIS A 180 11.83 22.47 -0.16
N GLY A 181 10.83 21.60 -0.05
CA GLY A 181 10.22 21.19 1.20
C GLY A 181 8.94 21.96 1.46
N TYR A 182 8.04 21.38 2.27
CA TYR A 182 6.73 21.94 2.58
C TYR A 182 6.05 21.15 3.71
N GLN A 183 4.97 21.70 4.22
CA GLN A 183 4.01 20.97 5.02
C GLN A 183 2.61 21.15 4.47
N VAL A 184 1.79 20.13 4.62
CA VAL A 184 0.34 20.18 4.33
C VAL A 184 -0.42 19.56 5.47
N SER A 185 -1.56 20.15 5.77
CA SER A 185 -2.49 19.70 6.81
C SER A 185 -3.90 19.83 6.29
N GLY A 186 -4.66 18.74 6.35
CA GLY A 186 -5.99 18.66 5.78
C GLY A 186 -6.98 17.96 6.69
N LEU A 187 -8.24 18.38 6.56
CA LEU A 187 -9.40 17.71 7.15
C LEU A 187 -10.34 17.24 6.05
N GLY A 188 -10.94 16.10 6.29
CA GLY A 188 -11.83 15.49 5.32
C GLY A 188 -12.92 14.63 5.92
N ALA A 189 -13.74 14.09 5.04
CA ALA A 189 -14.80 13.16 5.38
C ALA A 189 -14.80 11.96 4.44
N SER A 190 -15.43 10.88 4.89
CA SER A 190 -15.56 9.64 4.12
C SER A 190 -16.94 9.01 4.32
N LEU A 191 -17.36 8.24 3.32
CA LEU A 191 -18.46 7.31 3.41
C LEU A 191 -17.93 5.94 3.00
N THR A 192 -18.12 4.93 3.87
CA THR A 192 -17.58 3.57 3.66
C THR A 192 -18.69 2.55 3.81
N TYR A 193 -18.82 1.65 2.82
CA TYR A 193 -19.64 0.45 2.89
C TYR A 193 -18.75 -0.78 2.84
N ASP A 194 -18.69 -1.58 3.93
CA ASP A 194 -17.75 -2.69 4.08
C ASP A 194 -18.45 -3.97 4.54
N THR A 195 -18.61 -4.91 3.63
CA THR A 195 -19.18 -6.25 3.88
C THR A 195 -18.14 -7.35 3.82
N ARG A 196 -16.84 -7.02 3.76
CA ARG A 196 -15.77 -8.02 3.72
C ARG A 196 -15.81 -8.90 4.97
N ASN A 197 -15.61 -10.18 4.79
CA ASN A 197 -15.55 -11.14 5.89
C ASN A 197 -14.22 -11.11 6.66
N ASP A 198 -13.20 -10.47 6.11
CA ASP A 198 -11.85 -10.37 6.69
C ASP A 198 -11.19 -9.09 6.22
N ALA A 199 -10.37 -8.47 7.08
CA ALA A 199 -9.68 -7.22 6.75
C ALA A 199 -8.35 -7.44 5.99
N PHE A 200 -7.67 -8.59 6.22
CA PHE A 200 -6.34 -8.87 5.68
C PHE A 200 -6.37 -9.66 4.37
N ALA A 201 -7.17 -10.71 4.31
CA ALA A 201 -7.31 -11.56 3.13
C ALA A 201 -8.77 -11.95 2.92
N PRO A 202 -9.60 -10.99 2.48
CA PRO A 202 -11.01 -11.25 2.22
C PRO A 202 -11.19 -12.26 1.08
N ASP A 203 -12.15 -13.17 1.27
CA ASP A 203 -12.55 -14.14 0.26
C ASP A 203 -13.97 -13.88 -0.29
N LYS A 204 -14.73 -13.00 0.36
CA LYS A 204 -16.06 -12.57 -0.06
C LYS A 204 -16.42 -11.20 0.48
N GLY A 205 -17.34 -10.52 -0.21
CA GLY A 205 -17.86 -9.22 0.19
C GLY A 205 -17.33 -8.10 -0.67
N VAL A 206 -17.75 -6.90 -0.33
CA VAL A 206 -17.43 -5.65 -1.06
C VAL A 206 -16.92 -4.61 -0.08
N PHE A 207 -16.01 -3.78 -0.55
CA PHE A 207 -15.56 -2.56 0.11
C PHE A 207 -15.75 -1.41 -0.86
N LEU A 208 -16.53 -0.41 -0.47
CA LEU A 208 -16.73 0.82 -1.22
C LEU A 208 -16.40 1.98 -0.30
N GLN A 209 -15.45 2.82 -0.68
CA GLN A 209 -15.12 4.03 0.07
C GLN A 209 -15.00 5.21 -0.89
N GLY A 210 -15.74 6.26 -0.57
CA GLY A 210 -15.53 7.59 -1.11
C GLY A 210 -15.05 8.51 0.00
N SER A 211 -14.02 9.31 -0.26
CA SER A 211 -13.52 10.30 0.69
C SER A 211 -13.04 11.54 -0.02
N PHE A 212 -13.04 12.66 0.70
CA PHE A 212 -12.35 13.87 0.31
C PHE A 212 -11.55 14.44 1.48
N ASN A 213 -10.45 15.13 1.17
CA ASN A 213 -9.60 15.80 2.13
C ASN A 213 -9.24 17.19 1.59
N HIS A 214 -9.52 18.22 2.35
CA HIS A 214 -9.23 19.60 1.97
C HIS A 214 -8.07 20.13 2.80
N PHE A 215 -7.04 20.59 2.11
CA PHE A 215 -5.81 21.14 2.65
C PHE A 215 -5.82 22.65 2.44
N ASN A 216 -5.63 23.43 3.51
CA ASN A 216 -5.63 24.89 3.41
C ASN A 216 -4.74 25.55 4.48
N ASN A 217 -4.47 26.83 4.29
CA ASN A 217 -3.59 27.62 5.16
C ASN A 217 -4.12 27.75 6.60
N PHE A 218 -5.45 27.72 6.80
CA PHE A 218 -6.06 27.76 8.13
C PHE A 218 -5.64 26.57 9.00
N LEU A 219 -5.40 25.42 8.37
CA LEU A 219 -4.91 24.20 9.03
C LEU A 219 -3.38 24.11 9.09
N GLY A 220 -2.66 25.13 8.64
CA GLY A 220 -1.20 25.16 8.59
C GLY A 220 -0.60 24.51 7.33
N SER A 221 -1.37 24.40 6.25
CA SER A 221 -0.90 23.91 4.97
C SER A 221 -0.23 25.03 4.16
N ASP A 222 0.93 24.73 3.55
CA ASP A 222 1.63 25.65 2.64
C ASP A 222 0.98 25.69 1.24
N PHE A 223 0.15 24.70 0.92
CA PHE A 223 -0.56 24.58 -0.36
C PHE A 223 -2.05 24.38 -0.13
N GLU A 224 -2.85 24.90 -1.07
CA GLU A 224 -4.31 24.76 -1.04
C GLU A 224 -4.79 23.84 -2.16
N TYR A 225 -5.36 22.70 -1.78
CA TYR A 225 -5.92 21.73 -2.70
C TYR A 225 -6.92 20.81 -2.01
N THR A 226 -7.73 20.14 -2.82
CA THR A 226 -8.64 19.10 -2.36
C THR A 226 -8.29 17.78 -3.04
N ASN A 227 -8.14 16.73 -2.24
CA ASN A 227 -7.98 15.37 -2.70
C ASN A 227 -9.29 14.60 -2.58
N TYR A 228 -9.64 13.83 -3.61
CA TYR A 228 -10.77 12.91 -3.63
C TYR A 228 -10.24 11.50 -3.88
N VAL A 229 -10.72 10.53 -3.09
CA VAL A 229 -10.36 9.11 -3.25
C VAL A 229 -11.62 8.27 -3.36
N ILE A 230 -11.65 7.42 -4.37
CA ILE A 230 -12.67 6.39 -4.54
C ILE A 230 -11.94 5.05 -4.58
N ASP A 231 -12.23 4.16 -3.64
CA ASP A 231 -11.68 2.81 -3.59
C ASP A 231 -12.83 1.79 -3.51
N THR A 232 -12.96 1.02 -4.58
CA THR A 232 -13.97 -0.01 -4.72
C THR A 232 -13.29 -1.35 -4.87
N ARG A 233 -13.60 -2.30 -3.97
CA ARG A 233 -13.03 -3.66 -4.00
C ARG A 233 -14.15 -4.68 -3.92
N GLY A 234 -14.06 -5.72 -4.74
CA GLY A 234 -14.99 -6.85 -4.74
C GLY A 234 -14.24 -8.16 -4.58
N PHE A 235 -14.76 -9.06 -3.77
CA PHE A 235 -14.18 -10.38 -3.52
C PHE A 235 -15.23 -11.44 -3.76
N ILE A 236 -14.96 -12.32 -4.70
CA ILE A 236 -15.87 -13.37 -5.14
C ILE A 236 -15.20 -14.71 -4.92
N LYS A 237 -15.76 -15.51 -4.01
CA LYS A 237 -15.33 -16.88 -3.82
C LYS A 237 -15.80 -17.72 -4.98
N THR A 238 -14.85 -18.34 -5.65
CA THR A 238 -15.08 -19.21 -6.82
C THR A 238 -14.88 -20.69 -6.44
N TYR A 239 -14.63 -21.53 -7.45
CA TYR A 239 -14.46 -22.97 -7.26
C TYR A 239 -13.30 -23.32 -6.32
N LYS A 240 -13.48 -24.34 -5.47
CA LYS A 240 -12.45 -24.89 -4.55
C LYS A 240 -11.74 -23.84 -3.66
N ASN A 241 -12.50 -22.87 -3.10
CA ASN A 241 -11.95 -21.81 -2.25
C ASN A 241 -10.97 -20.84 -2.95
N GLN A 242 -11.00 -20.79 -4.27
CA GLN A 242 -10.32 -19.76 -5.03
C GLN A 242 -11.07 -18.44 -4.91
N VAL A 243 -10.38 -17.33 -5.09
CA VAL A 243 -10.96 -15.98 -4.92
C VAL A 243 -10.60 -15.12 -6.13
N LEU A 244 -11.62 -14.53 -6.75
CA LEU A 244 -11.45 -13.42 -7.68
C LEU A 244 -11.56 -12.11 -6.88
N ALA A 245 -10.48 -11.36 -6.80
CA ALA A 245 -10.43 -10.04 -6.18
C ALA A 245 -10.33 -8.98 -7.28
N LEU A 246 -11.16 -7.96 -7.20
CA LEU A 246 -11.26 -6.85 -8.16
C LEU A 246 -11.09 -5.53 -7.40
N GLN A 247 -10.39 -4.58 -7.99
CA GLN A 247 -10.31 -3.21 -7.47
C GLN A 247 -10.45 -2.19 -8.59
N ALA A 248 -11.24 -1.15 -8.34
CA ALA A 248 -11.25 0.11 -9.06
C ALA A 248 -10.84 1.22 -8.08
N TYR A 249 -9.80 1.95 -8.42
CA TYR A 249 -9.22 2.99 -7.57
C TYR A 249 -9.08 4.28 -8.36
N ALA A 250 -9.57 5.38 -7.81
CA ALA A 250 -9.39 6.72 -8.33
C ALA A 250 -8.83 7.63 -7.24
N PHE A 251 -7.81 8.40 -7.57
CA PHE A 251 -7.16 9.39 -6.72
C PHE A 251 -7.09 10.69 -7.52
N LEU A 252 -7.83 11.69 -7.10
CA LEU A 252 -8.05 12.91 -7.87
C LEU A 252 -7.70 14.12 -7.02
N ASN A 253 -7.00 15.08 -7.59
CA ASN A 253 -6.62 16.32 -6.92
C ASN A 253 -7.08 17.55 -7.71
N ASN A 254 -7.54 18.55 -6.98
CA ASN A 254 -7.88 19.86 -7.53
C ASN A 254 -7.21 20.95 -6.69
N GLY A 255 -6.49 21.86 -7.33
CA GLY A 255 -5.75 22.96 -6.71
C GLY A 255 -4.24 22.84 -6.88
N ASP A 256 -3.48 23.46 -5.97
CA ASP A 256 -2.02 23.52 -5.98
C ASP A 256 -1.42 22.35 -5.24
N VAL A 257 -1.14 21.26 -5.97
CA VAL A 257 -0.75 19.97 -5.39
C VAL A 257 0.76 19.83 -5.32
N PRO A 258 1.35 19.69 -4.12
CA PRO A 258 2.80 19.54 -4.00
C PRO A 258 3.26 18.12 -4.33
N LEU A 259 4.55 17.98 -4.60
CA LEU A 259 5.24 16.80 -5.14
C LEU A 259 4.77 15.45 -4.59
N ARG A 260 4.69 15.29 -3.27
CA ARG A 260 4.35 13.99 -2.64
C ARG A 260 2.86 13.78 -2.42
N SER A 261 2.04 14.80 -2.69
CA SER A 261 0.58 14.71 -2.70
C SER A 261 0.02 14.42 -4.11
N LEU A 262 0.88 14.46 -5.15
CA LEU A 262 0.52 14.00 -6.49
C LEU A 262 0.22 12.50 -6.49
N ALA A 263 -0.65 12.07 -7.39
CA ALA A 263 -0.89 10.67 -7.66
C ALA A 263 0.41 9.96 -8.07
N SER A 264 0.65 8.79 -7.47
CA SER A 264 1.84 7.97 -7.65
C SER A 264 1.46 6.63 -8.27
N PHE A 265 1.74 6.47 -9.57
CA PHE A 265 1.37 5.29 -10.33
C PHE A 265 2.47 4.23 -10.31
N GLY A 266 2.12 3.03 -9.89
CA GLY A 266 3.04 1.90 -9.75
C GLY A 266 3.17 1.40 -8.32
N GLY A 267 4.13 0.53 -8.09
CA GLY A 267 4.47 0.03 -6.75
C GLY A 267 3.97 -1.38 -6.47
N ALA A 268 4.16 -1.80 -5.23
CA ALA A 268 3.91 -3.19 -4.84
C ALA A 268 2.43 -3.55 -4.66
N ASN A 269 1.56 -2.57 -4.45
CA ASN A 269 0.13 -2.79 -4.19
C ASN A 269 -0.75 -2.40 -5.37
N SER A 270 -0.23 -1.59 -6.29
CA SER A 270 -0.95 -1.11 -7.46
C SER A 270 -0.05 -1.17 -8.68
N MET A 271 -0.56 -1.66 -9.80
CA MET A 271 0.18 -1.70 -11.07
C MET A 271 1.59 -2.30 -10.94
N ARG A 272 1.68 -3.45 -10.29
CA ARG A 272 2.96 -4.16 -10.02
C ARG A 272 3.76 -4.39 -11.30
N GLY A 273 5.07 -4.11 -11.25
CA GLY A 273 5.95 -4.08 -12.41
C GLY A 273 6.41 -2.68 -12.76
N TYR A 274 5.62 -1.65 -12.46
CA TYR A 274 6.05 -0.26 -12.49
C TYR A 274 6.74 0.13 -11.18
N TYR A 275 7.75 1.00 -11.29
CA TYR A 275 8.33 1.69 -10.14
C TYR A 275 7.23 2.57 -9.48
N ASP A 276 7.19 2.66 -8.15
CA ASP A 276 6.24 3.54 -7.46
C ASP A 276 6.49 5.00 -7.84
N GLY A 277 5.48 5.65 -8.42
CA GLY A 277 5.61 6.98 -8.98
C GLY A 277 6.38 7.06 -10.31
N ARG A 278 6.45 5.95 -11.08
CA ARG A 278 6.98 5.98 -12.45
C ARG A 278 6.26 7.02 -13.31
N TYR A 279 4.97 7.13 -13.11
CA TYR A 279 4.16 8.22 -13.65
C TYR A 279 3.52 8.97 -12.49
N ARG A 280 3.62 10.28 -12.51
CA ARG A 280 3.03 11.18 -11.52
C ARG A 280 2.23 12.26 -12.22
N ASP A 281 1.07 12.56 -11.68
CA ASP A 281 0.26 13.71 -12.08
C ASP A 281 -0.75 14.04 -10.98
N LYS A 282 -1.65 14.99 -11.18
CA LYS A 282 -2.70 15.32 -10.21
C LYS A 282 -3.62 14.12 -9.96
N ASP A 283 -3.97 13.40 -11.02
CA ASP A 283 -5.01 12.38 -10.99
C ASP A 283 -4.49 11.02 -11.43
N GLN A 284 -5.11 9.97 -10.88
CA GLN A 284 -4.83 8.58 -11.21
C GLN A 284 -6.11 7.75 -11.19
N VAL A 285 -6.28 6.89 -12.19
CA VAL A 285 -7.29 5.84 -12.19
C VAL A 285 -6.63 4.50 -12.48
N VAL A 286 -6.97 3.47 -11.68
CA VAL A 286 -6.45 2.11 -11.79
C VAL A 286 -7.59 1.11 -11.65
N LEU A 287 -7.62 0.14 -12.57
CA LEU A 287 -8.42 -1.06 -12.46
C LEU A 287 -7.49 -2.26 -12.37
N GLN A 288 -7.67 -3.12 -11.38
CA GLN A 288 -6.85 -4.32 -11.25
C GLN A 288 -7.64 -5.52 -10.75
N ALA A 289 -7.16 -6.70 -11.10
CA ALA A 289 -7.74 -7.97 -10.74
C ALA A 289 -6.67 -8.95 -10.27
N GLU A 290 -7.02 -9.78 -9.29
CA GLU A 290 -6.21 -10.91 -8.83
C GLU A 290 -7.06 -12.17 -8.78
N TYR A 291 -6.51 -13.27 -9.28
CA TYR A 291 -7.08 -14.59 -9.07
C TYR A 291 -6.18 -15.37 -8.12
N ARG A 292 -6.71 -15.62 -6.90
CA ARG A 292 -6.01 -16.24 -5.78
C ARG A 292 -6.41 -17.72 -5.68
N MET A 293 -5.42 -18.60 -5.73
CA MET A 293 -5.62 -20.04 -5.76
C MET A 293 -4.89 -20.72 -4.59
N PRO A 294 -5.59 -21.43 -3.69
CA PRO A 294 -4.94 -22.33 -2.76
C PRO A 294 -4.35 -23.51 -3.55
N VAL A 295 -3.06 -23.79 -3.34
CA VAL A 295 -2.35 -24.88 -4.07
C VAL A 295 -2.15 -26.10 -3.16
N TYR A 296 -1.49 -25.90 -2.02
CA TYR A 296 -1.22 -27.01 -1.10
C TYR A 296 -1.01 -26.48 0.32
N ARG A 297 -1.80 -26.99 1.27
CA ARG A 297 -1.70 -26.65 2.71
C ARG A 297 -1.64 -25.14 2.99
N ARG A 298 -0.42 -24.59 3.16
CA ARG A 298 -0.16 -23.16 3.45
C ARG A 298 0.29 -22.40 2.20
N LEU A 299 0.41 -23.07 1.07
CA LEU A 299 0.87 -22.49 -0.18
C LEU A 299 -0.31 -22.13 -1.07
N GLY A 300 -0.30 -20.92 -1.60
CA GLY A 300 -1.18 -20.43 -2.63
C GLY A 300 -0.42 -19.82 -3.79
N ALA A 301 -1.07 -19.67 -4.91
CA ALA A 301 -0.60 -18.98 -6.09
C ALA A 301 -1.57 -17.86 -6.45
N VAL A 302 -1.05 -16.83 -7.13
CA VAL A 302 -1.85 -15.69 -7.60
C VAL A 302 -1.42 -15.37 -9.02
N VAL A 303 -2.40 -15.05 -9.87
CA VAL A 303 -2.17 -14.34 -11.13
C VAL A 303 -2.90 -13.00 -11.05
N PHE A 304 -2.31 -11.95 -11.59
CA PHE A 304 -2.88 -10.62 -11.52
C PHE A 304 -2.65 -9.82 -12.79
N GLY A 305 -3.50 -8.84 -13.00
CA GLY A 305 -3.37 -7.85 -14.05
C GLY A 305 -4.01 -6.54 -13.65
N GLY A 306 -3.57 -5.46 -14.28
CA GLY A 306 -4.11 -4.13 -14.07
C GLY A 306 -3.92 -3.23 -15.27
N ILE A 307 -4.79 -2.24 -15.35
CA ILE A 307 -4.74 -1.15 -16.31
C ILE A 307 -4.97 0.18 -15.59
N GLY A 308 -4.36 1.23 -16.07
CA GLY A 308 -4.57 2.55 -15.46
C GLY A 308 -3.82 3.66 -16.17
N ASN A 309 -4.00 4.86 -15.68
CA ASN A 309 -3.36 6.05 -16.23
C ASN A 309 -3.24 7.14 -15.16
N VAL A 310 -2.43 8.16 -15.46
CA VAL A 310 -2.37 9.43 -14.73
C VAL A 310 -2.76 10.58 -15.66
N SER A 311 -3.27 11.67 -15.10
CA SER A 311 -3.69 12.85 -15.86
C SER A 311 -3.64 14.11 -14.99
N ASN A 312 -3.49 15.25 -15.62
CA ASN A 312 -3.57 16.56 -14.96
C ASN A 312 -5.01 17.13 -14.88
N ASN A 313 -5.90 16.62 -15.71
CA ASN A 313 -7.32 16.96 -15.76
C ASN A 313 -8.13 15.68 -15.96
N CYS A 314 -9.42 15.68 -15.70
CA CYS A 314 -10.33 14.54 -15.86
C CYS A 314 -10.31 13.78 -17.22
N ASP A 315 -9.24 13.87 -18.00
CA ASP A 315 -9.04 13.14 -19.26
C ASP A 315 -8.71 11.66 -19.08
N TYR A 316 -9.14 11.05 -17.97
CA TYR A 316 -8.80 9.65 -17.64
C TYR A 316 -9.43 8.65 -18.57
N ILE A 317 -10.46 9.05 -19.29
CA ILE A 317 -11.19 8.20 -20.25
C ILE A 317 -10.39 8.07 -21.56
N ALA A 318 -9.32 8.86 -21.75
CA ALA A 318 -8.47 8.71 -22.92
C ALA A 318 -7.82 7.32 -22.90
N LEU A 319 -8.19 6.48 -23.84
CA LEU A 319 -7.58 5.16 -24.07
C LEU A 319 -6.10 5.31 -24.50
N GLU A 320 -5.73 6.49 -24.95
CA GLU A 320 -4.36 6.81 -25.31
C GLU A 320 -3.45 6.90 -24.10
N GLY A 321 -2.34 6.20 -24.17
CA GLY A 321 -1.34 6.17 -23.09
C GLY A 321 -1.69 5.28 -21.90
N LEU A 322 -2.74 4.44 -21.97
CA LEU A 322 -3.05 3.43 -20.96
C LEU A 322 -1.83 2.56 -20.66
N LYS A 323 -1.62 2.32 -19.38
CA LYS A 323 -0.55 1.48 -18.85
C LYS A 323 -1.14 0.13 -18.46
N TYR A 324 -0.38 -0.92 -18.73
CA TYR A 324 -0.75 -2.31 -18.44
C TYR A 324 0.28 -2.96 -17.56
N SER A 325 -0.17 -3.70 -16.57
CA SER A 325 0.70 -4.55 -15.76
C SER A 325 0.07 -5.93 -15.60
N TYR A 326 0.91 -6.95 -15.52
CA TYR A 326 0.47 -8.31 -15.25
C TYR A 326 1.58 -9.10 -14.56
N GLY A 327 1.22 -10.21 -13.97
CA GLY A 327 2.19 -11.04 -13.28
C GLY A 327 1.58 -12.20 -12.53
N GLY A 328 2.42 -12.80 -11.71
CA GLY A 328 2.04 -13.89 -10.83
C GLY A 328 2.81 -13.87 -9.54
N GLY A 329 2.37 -14.64 -8.59
CA GLY A 329 3.00 -14.69 -7.29
C GLY A 329 2.64 -15.91 -6.47
N LEU A 330 3.35 -16.05 -5.35
CA LEU A 330 3.13 -17.09 -4.35
C LEU A 330 2.63 -16.46 -3.04
N ARG A 331 1.84 -17.23 -2.32
CA ARG A 331 1.34 -16.90 -0.99
C ARG A 331 1.76 -17.99 -0.03
N ILE A 332 2.31 -17.60 1.12
CA ILE A 332 2.65 -18.52 2.20
C ILE A 332 1.89 -18.06 3.44
N ALA A 333 0.90 -18.83 3.88
CA ALA A 333 0.12 -18.51 5.08
C ALA A 333 1.00 -18.64 6.33
N LEU A 334 1.29 -17.53 7.00
CA LEU A 334 2.05 -17.47 8.25
C LEU A 334 1.15 -17.92 9.42
N THR A 335 -0.05 -17.34 9.49
CA THR A 335 -1.06 -17.70 10.47
C THR A 335 -2.36 -18.06 9.75
N ARG A 336 -2.97 -19.20 10.14
CA ARG A 336 -4.26 -19.61 9.59
C ARG A 336 -5.43 -18.86 10.23
N SER A 337 -5.29 -18.55 11.53
CA SER A 337 -6.32 -17.86 12.31
C SER A 337 -6.50 -16.41 11.87
N GLU A 338 -5.43 -15.74 11.46
CA GLU A 338 -5.44 -14.30 11.09
C GLU A 338 -5.32 -14.05 9.59
N LYS A 339 -5.26 -15.13 8.79
CA LYS A 339 -5.11 -15.07 7.33
C LYS A 339 -3.95 -14.16 6.86
N LEU A 340 -2.90 -14.04 7.68
CA LEU A 340 -1.72 -13.25 7.32
C LEU A 340 -0.84 -14.06 6.37
N ASN A 341 -0.68 -13.56 5.16
CA ASN A 341 0.12 -14.17 4.09
C ASN A 341 1.45 -13.45 3.91
N LEU A 342 2.50 -14.23 3.69
CA LEU A 342 3.72 -13.75 3.06
C LEU A 342 3.52 -13.79 1.54
N ARG A 343 3.74 -12.68 0.87
CA ARG A 343 3.51 -12.46 -0.54
C ARG A 343 4.82 -12.35 -1.30
N LEU A 344 4.96 -13.13 -2.37
CA LEU A 344 6.06 -13.09 -3.32
C LEU A 344 5.48 -12.86 -4.70
N ASP A 345 5.58 -11.66 -5.23
CA ASP A 345 5.02 -11.31 -6.53
C ASP A 345 6.10 -10.94 -7.54
N TYR A 346 5.89 -11.33 -8.79
CA TYR A 346 6.66 -10.88 -9.93
C TYR A 346 5.74 -10.18 -10.92
N GLY A 347 5.93 -8.88 -11.10
CA GLY A 347 5.14 -8.04 -11.98
C GLY A 347 5.94 -7.57 -13.20
N ILE A 348 5.27 -7.49 -14.33
CA ILE A 348 5.81 -7.01 -15.61
C ILE A 348 4.94 -5.84 -16.06
N SER A 349 5.56 -4.70 -16.38
CA SER A 349 4.91 -3.55 -16.97
C SER A 349 5.11 -3.51 -18.48
N ARG A 350 4.05 -3.17 -19.21
CA ARG A 350 4.12 -2.90 -20.64
C ARG A 350 4.08 -1.39 -20.86
N GLY A 351 5.15 -0.81 -21.34
CA GLY A 351 5.26 0.65 -21.53
C GLY A 351 6.53 1.20 -20.94
N ALA A 352 6.82 0.97 -19.67
CA ALA A 352 8.11 1.30 -19.05
C ALA A 352 9.14 0.17 -19.17
N ARG A 353 8.84 -0.92 -19.88
CA ARG A 353 9.70 -2.11 -20.04
C ARG A 353 10.36 -2.56 -18.74
N SER A 354 9.69 -2.35 -17.62
CA SER A 354 10.20 -2.65 -16.30
C SER A 354 9.57 -3.91 -15.73
N LYS A 355 10.24 -4.53 -14.79
CA LYS A 355 9.79 -5.73 -14.07
C LYS A 355 10.20 -5.61 -12.62
N GLY A 356 9.29 -6.01 -11.73
CA GLY A 356 9.50 -5.93 -10.30
C GLY A 356 9.29 -7.26 -9.62
N PHE A 357 10.16 -7.53 -8.67
CA PHE A 357 9.99 -8.61 -7.71
C PHE A 357 9.67 -7.97 -6.35
N TYR A 358 8.57 -8.39 -5.73
CA TYR A 358 8.08 -7.85 -4.48
C TYR A 358 7.96 -8.95 -3.43
N PHE A 359 8.44 -8.65 -2.25
CA PHE A 359 8.32 -9.52 -1.08
C PHE A 359 7.67 -8.70 0.03
N GLN A 360 6.46 -9.06 0.45
CA GLN A 360 5.66 -8.28 1.38
C GLN A 360 4.76 -9.14 2.27
N LEU A 361 4.20 -8.54 3.32
CA LEU A 361 3.18 -9.12 4.17
C LEU A 361 1.78 -8.64 3.75
N GLY A 362 0.80 -9.53 3.80
CA GLY A 362 -0.58 -9.26 3.43
C GLY A 362 -0.86 -9.39 1.93
N GLU A 363 -2.09 -9.08 1.53
CA GLU A 363 -2.51 -9.04 0.13
C GLU A 363 -2.30 -7.63 -0.46
N ALA A 364 -2.40 -7.49 -1.80
CA ALA A 364 -2.17 -6.22 -2.45
C ALA A 364 -3.31 -5.22 -2.22
N PHE A 365 -4.57 -5.71 -2.12
CA PHE A 365 -5.77 -4.93 -1.85
C PHE A 365 -6.88 -5.79 -1.25
#